data_27cd71035f293030fb0d5fe70b887f2e
#
_entry.id   27cd71035f293030fb0d5fe70b887f2e
#
_cell.length_a   1.000
_cell.length_b   1.000
_cell.length_c   1.000
_cell.angle_alpha   90.00
_cell.angle_beta   90.00
_cell.angle_gamma   90.00
#
_symmetry.space_group_name_H-M   'P 1'
#
loop_
_entity.id
_entity.type
_entity.pdbx_description
1 polymer ?
#
loop_
_entity_poly.entity_id
_entity_poly.type
_entity_poly.pdbx_seq_one_letter_code
_entity_poly.pdbx_strand_id
1 'polypeptide(L)'
;MEKCIARGKCSILLAAALLAAPAFAGELGAVSCTSLSLCPCLDVATTPVSVQQRSMQGMSQTAAQMTMSMPNMNMASPTTFIEEILAHSTAGTTAEPNSTPHDMLMAQKGEWTFMFHGVGFLNSQQQTGPRGADKVFGTSWFMPMAQRDLGNGSLTVRGMFSLDPATITGRQYPELFQLGETAFGKPIVDGQHPHNFFMELALLYDWKLAKDTLLSFYAAPVGDPAIGPEAFPHRVSASEDTLAPLGHHLQDSTHIADDVVTLGLAYKIARIEVSGFHGREPNEHRWEIQAGAIDSWSARFTLNPARNWSGQYSITHLTSPEQLFPNENTLRMTASATYNKPLRDGAWGNWATTLVWGRNRTSPDAEIFNSYLAESTARFANHNYAWTRIENVDRTNELLLGENPIPPGFQERFLARIQAYTFGYDHEWNFIRHVSTAFGGQYTLYTAPASLDPIYGSHPMGVLTFLRFRAIPSQK
;
A
#
# COMPACT_ATOMS: atom_id res chain seq x y z
N MET A 1 -20.52 36.54 -22.89
CA MET A 1 -21.06 35.83 -21.74
C MET A 1 -21.74 34.57 -22.24
N GLU A 2 -20.99 33.53 -22.46
CA GLU A 2 -21.43 32.18 -22.85
C GLU A 2 -20.20 31.44 -23.36
N LYS A 3 -19.51 30.73 -22.48
CA LYS A 3 -18.53 29.65 -22.77
C LYS A 3 -17.78 29.29 -21.49
N CYS A 4 -18.46 28.63 -20.59
CA CYS A 4 -17.81 27.93 -19.45
C CYS A 4 -18.82 27.01 -18.77
N ILE A 5 -19.22 25.93 -19.42
CA ILE A 5 -19.82 24.75 -18.77
C ILE A 5 -19.63 23.57 -19.75
N ALA A 6 -18.48 22.94 -19.77
CA ALA A 6 -18.29 21.63 -20.42
C ALA A 6 -16.92 20.99 -20.10
N ARG A 7 -16.46 21.03 -18.86
CA ARG A 7 -15.24 20.28 -18.47
C ARG A 7 -15.33 19.46 -17.16
N GLY A 8 -16.53 19.36 -16.58
CA GLY A 8 -16.70 18.72 -15.27
C GLY A 8 -17.22 17.27 -15.27
N LYS A 9 -17.46 16.63 -16.41
CA LYS A 9 -18.14 15.32 -16.44
C LYS A 9 -17.28 14.12 -16.85
N CYS A 10 -16.01 14.28 -17.18
CA CYS A 10 -15.17 13.17 -17.65
C CYS A 10 -14.31 12.49 -16.59
N SER A 11 -14.07 13.13 -15.45
CA SER A 11 -13.14 12.61 -14.44
C SER A 11 -13.74 11.57 -13.47
N ILE A 12 -15.06 11.54 -13.32
CA ILE A 12 -15.72 10.64 -12.35
C ILE A 12 -15.90 9.22 -12.90
N LEU A 13 -15.97 9.06 -14.22
CA LEU A 13 -16.14 7.74 -14.86
C LEU A 13 -14.83 6.93 -14.97
N LEU A 14 -13.67 7.56 -14.91
CA LEU A 14 -12.39 6.88 -15.04
C LEU A 14 -11.95 6.18 -13.73
N ALA A 15 -12.28 6.73 -12.57
CA ALA A 15 -11.93 6.15 -11.28
C ALA A 15 -12.73 4.87 -10.97
N ALA A 16 -13.96 4.75 -11.45
CA ALA A 16 -14.80 3.56 -11.26
C ALA A 16 -14.43 2.39 -12.20
N ALA A 17 -13.80 2.68 -13.36
CA ALA A 17 -13.43 1.65 -14.34
C ALA A 17 -12.09 0.94 -14.01
N LEU A 18 -11.25 1.52 -13.17
CA LEU A 18 -9.92 0.99 -12.86
C LEU A 18 -9.89 0.06 -11.64
N LEU A 19 -10.95 0.02 -10.85
CA LEU A 19 -11.08 -0.90 -9.69
C LEU A 19 -11.83 -2.20 -10.00
N ALA A 20 -12.40 -2.33 -11.22
CA ALA A 20 -12.90 -3.60 -11.68
C ALA A 20 -11.73 -4.44 -12.20
N ALA A 21 -11.16 -5.31 -11.37
CA ALA A 21 -10.27 -6.36 -11.82
C ALA A 21 -10.93 -7.09 -13.02
N PRO A 22 -10.24 -7.30 -14.13
CA PRO A 22 -10.81 -8.02 -15.25
C PRO A 22 -11.14 -9.44 -14.79
N ALA A 23 -12.41 -9.74 -14.69
CA ALA A 23 -12.85 -11.11 -14.80
C ALA A 23 -12.35 -11.57 -16.18
N PHE A 24 -11.46 -12.54 -16.18
CA PHE A 24 -10.81 -13.15 -17.33
C PHE A 24 -11.70 -13.18 -18.58
N ALA A 25 -11.17 -12.69 -19.68
CA ALA A 25 -11.79 -12.68 -20.99
C ALA A 25 -12.21 -14.08 -21.42
N GLY A 26 -13.51 -14.32 -21.41
CA GLY A 26 -14.16 -15.32 -22.25
C GLY A 26 -14.58 -14.62 -23.55
N GLU A 27 -14.31 -15.29 -24.65
CA GLU A 27 -14.41 -14.91 -26.04
C GLU A 27 -15.55 -13.93 -26.39
N LEU A 28 -15.21 -12.78 -26.93
CA LEU A 28 -16.11 -11.93 -27.71
C LEU A 28 -16.22 -12.48 -29.13
N GLY A 29 -17.26 -13.26 -29.35
CA GLY A 29 -17.74 -13.56 -30.71
C GLY A 29 -18.28 -12.29 -31.34
N ALA A 30 -17.72 -11.91 -32.47
CA ALA A 30 -18.14 -10.80 -33.28
C ALA A 30 -19.58 -11.02 -33.79
N VAL A 31 -20.51 -10.16 -33.42
CA VAL A 31 -21.85 -10.06 -34.06
C VAL A 31 -21.76 -8.94 -35.09
N SER A 32 -21.73 -9.32 -36.34
CA SER A 32 -21.91 -8.44 -37.49
C SER A 32 -23.43 -8.20 -37.72
N CYS A 33 -23.84 -6.96 -37.65
CA CYS A 33 -25.17 -6.53 -38.09
C CYS A 33 -25.15 -6.25 -39.58
N THR A 34 -25.87 -7.03 -40.37
CA THR A 34 -26.37 -6.56 -41.68
C THR A 34 -27.76 -7.05 -41.96
N SER A 35 -28.62 -6.06 -42.13
CA SER A 35 -29.83 -5.93 -42.99
C SER A 35 -31.01 -6.89 -42.89
N LEU A 36 -32.16 -6.25 -42.69
CA LEU A 36 -33.55 -6.64 -42.94
C LEU A 36 -33.81 -7.30 -44.30
N SER A 37 -34.66 -8.36 -44.33
CA SER A 37 -35.83 -8.41 -45.23
C SER A 37 -36.71 -9.66 -45.00
N LEU A 38 -37.97 -9.38 -44.69
CA LEU A 38 -39.27 -10.00 -45.11
C LEU A 38 -39.44 -11.53 -45.29
N CYS A 39 -40.49 -12.02 -44.60
CA CYS A 39 -41.21 -13.31 -44.68
C CYS A 39 -41.58 -13.78 -46.11
N PRO A 40 -42.03 -15.06 -46.32
CA PRO A 40 -43.23 -15.58 -45.72
C PRO A 40 -43.25 -17.11 -45.36
N CYS A 41 -44.33 -17.49 -44.68
CA CYS A 41 -44.70 -18.81 -44.19
C CYS A 41 -44.92 -19.86 -45.30
N LEU A 42 -44.67 -21.13 -44.99
CA LEU A 42 -45.35 -22.29 -45.57
C LEU A 42 -45.32 -23.46 -44.56
N ASP A 43 -46.56 -23.89 -44.21
CA ASP A 43 -46.88 -25.12 -43.50
C ASP A 43 -46.60 -26.34 -44.35
N VAL A 44 -46.09 -27.43 -43.81
CA VAL A 44 -46.41 -28.80 -44.25
C VAL A 44 -46.24 -29.81 -43.08
N ALA A 45 -47.25 -30.65 -43.01
CA ALA A 45 -47.72 -31.62 -42.07
C ALA A 45 -46.76 -32.74 -41.63
N THR A 46 -47.17 -33.24 -40.51
CA THR A 46 -46.84 -34.45 -39.73
C THR A 46 -46.83 -35.77 -40.48
N THR A 47 -45.90 -36.68 -40.10
CA THR A 47 -46.22 -38.10 -39.78
C THR A 47 -45.04 -38.73 -38.94
N PRO A 48 -45.35 -39.64 -38.01
CA PRO A 48 -44.35 -40.26 -37.15
C PRO A 48 -43.88 -41.61 -37.76
N VAL A 49 -42.51 -41.83 -37.66
CA VAL A 49 -41.97 -43.18 -37.90
C VAL A 49 -41.20 -43.60 -36.65
N SER A 50 -41.69 -44.68 -36.03
CA SER A 50 -41.06 -45.44 -34.99
C SER A 50 -39.88 -46.25 -35.55
N VAL A 51 -38.67 -46.10 -34.98
CA VAL A 51 -37.60 -47.08 -35.16
C VAL A 51 -36.88 -47.37 -33.85
N GLN A 52 -36.81 -48.63 -33.58
CA GLN A 52 -36.25 -49.40 -32.48
C GLN A 52 -34.90 -48.93 -31.94
N GLN A 53 -34.84 -48.98 -30.63
CA GLN A 53 -33.57 -49.02 -29.84
C GLN A 53 -32.67 -50.20 -30.26
N ARG A 54 -31.45 -49.86 -30.66
CA ARG A 54 -30.31 -50.75 -30.56
C ARG A 54 -29.29 -50.11 -29.64
N SER A 55 -29.04 -50.76 -28.52
CA SER A 55 -27.97 -50.47 -27.57
C SER A 55 -26.61 -50.58 -28.25
N MET A 56 -25.83 -49.50 -28.23
CA MET A 56 -24.37 -49.57 -28.29
C MET A 56 -23.82 -48.86 -27.07
N GLN A 57 -23.31 -49.66 -26.18
CA GLN A 57 -22.38 -49.24 -25.13
C GLN A 57 -21.05 -48.87 -25.79
N GLY A 58 -20.52 -47.73 -25.40
CA GLY A 58 -19.10 -47.42 -25.63
C GLY A 58 -18.86 -46.05 -26.16
N MET A 59 -18.14 -45.26 -25.38
CA MET A 59 -17.49 -43.98 -25.61
C MET A 59 -18.36 -42.72 -25.39
N SER A 60 -18.62 -42.46 -24.13
CA SER A 60 -18.91 -41.10 -23.68
C SER A 60 -17.60 -40.35 -23.58
N GLN A 61 -17.24 -39.55 -24.60
CA GLN A 61 -16.31 -38.45 -24.41
C GLN A 61 -17.07 -37.35 -23.70
N THR A 62 -16.90 -37.29 -22.41
CA THR A 62 -17.29 -36.17 -21.57
C THR A 62 -16.48 -34.97 -22.03
N ALA A 63 -17.09 -34.08 -22.80
CA ALA A 63 -16.64 -32.69 -22.83
C ALA A 63 -16.82 -32.16 -21.38
N ALA A 64 -15.78 -32.18 -20.61
CA ALA A 64 -15.73 -31.52 -19.32
C ALA A 64 -15.94 -30.02 -19.59
N GLN A 65 -17.17 -29.55 -19.38
CA GLN A 65 -17.41 -28.15 -19.11
C GLN A 65 -16.55 -27.82 -17.89
N MET A 66 -15.41 -27.15 -18.12
CA MET A 66 -14.67 -26.49 -17.06
C MET A 66 -15.52 -25.30 -16.58
N THR A 67 -16.52 -25.58 -15.76
CA THR A 67 -17.03 -24.60 -14.82
C THR A 67 -15.87 -24.33 -13.87
N MET A 68 -15.21 -23.17 -14.00
CA MET A 68 -14.35 -22.64 -12.94
C MET A 68 -15.25 -22.40 -11.72
N SER A 69 -15.45 -23.42 -10.91
CA SER A 69 -15.86 -23.25 -9.54
C SER A 69 -14.69 -22.58 -8.85
N MET A 70 -14.78 -21.27 -8.63
CA MET A 70 -13.90 -20.62 -7.66
C MET A 70 -14.32 -21.15 -6.29
N PRO A 71 -13.57 -22.08 -5.65
CA PRO A 71 -13.79 -22.29 -4.24
C PRO A 71 -13.46 -20.98 -3.55
N ASN A 72 -14.31 -20.53 -2.62
CA ASN A 72 -13.95 -19.49 -1.67
C ASN A 72 -12.77 -20.02 -0.83
N MET A 73 -11.55 -19.87 -1.32
CA MET A 73 -10.37 -20.12 -0.51
C MET A 73 -10.14 -18.85 0.34
N ASN A 74 -10.77 -18.82 1.52
CA ASN A 74 -10.23 -18.02 2.60
C ASN A 74 -8.96 -18.72 3.04
N MET A 75 -7.81 -18.07 2.90
CA MET A 75 -6.63 -18.51 3.65
C MET A 75 -7.01 -18.51 5.13
N ALA A 76 -6.82 -19.65 5.78
CA ALA A 76 -6.87 -19.67 7.23
C ALA A 76 -5.82 -18.66 7.74
N SER A 77 -6.20 -17.81 8.69
CA SER A 77 -5.24 -16.86 9.27
C SER A 77 -4.00 -17.62 9.73
N PRO A 78 -2.79 -17.09 9.48
CA PRO A 78 -1.55 -17.72 9.93
C PRO A 78 -1.58 -18.07 11.41
N THR A 79 -1.12 -19.26 11.75
CA THR A 79 -1.03 -19.70 13.15
C THR A 79 0.38 -19.58 13.69
N THR A 80 1.36 -19.52 12.80
CA THR A 80 2.78 -19.39 13.13
C THR A 80 3.40 -18.22 12.39
N PHE A 81 4.52 -17.73 12.89
CA PHE A 81 5.27 -16.66 12.23
C PHE A 81 5.83 -17.09 10.85
N ILE A 82 6.18 -18.36 10.68
CA ILE A 82 6.61 -18.91 9.39
C ILE A 82 5.46 -18.85 8.36
N GLU A 83 4.23 -19.17 8.77
CA GLU A 83 3.06 -19.05 7.90
C GLU A 83 2.75 -17.58 7.55
N GLU A 84 2.94 -16.65 8.49
CA GLU A 84 2.80 -15.22 8.25
C GLU A 84 3.80 -14.74 7.21
N ILE A 85 5.07 -15.11 7.30
CA ILE A 85 6.09 -14.80 6.29
C ILE A 85 5.66 -15.32 4.91
N LEU A 86 5.19 -16.58 4.83
CA LEU A 86 4.79 -17.21 3.58
C LEU A 86 3.50 -16.64 2.96
N ALA A 87 2.70 -15.94 3.75
CA ALA A 87 1.49 -15.27 3.26
C ALA A 87 1.80 -14.06 2.37
N HIS A 88 2.96 -13.44 2.56
CA HIS A 88 3.42 -12.27 1.80
C HIS A 88 2.37 -11.15 1.70
N SER A 89 1.63 -10.92 2.77
CA SER A 89 0.51 -9.96 2.80
C SER A 89 0.94 -8.49 2.75
N THR A 90 2.23 -8.24 2.98
CA THR A 90 2.82 -6.90 3.09
C THR A 90 3.83 -6.65 1.98
N ALA A 91 4.22 -5.38 1.74
CA ALA A 91 5.31 -5.04 0.83
C ALA A 91 6.67 -5.49 1.41
N GLY A 92 7.65 -5.70 0.53
CA GLY A 92 8.99 -6.14 0.91
C GLY A 92 8.99 -7.47 1.65
N THR A 93 9.64 -7.48 2.79
CA THR A 93 9.78 -8.65 3.66
C THR A 93 9.28 -8.38 5.08
N THR A 94 8.43 -7.39 5.29
CA THR A 94 7.84 -7.10 6.61
C THR A 94 6.84 -8.18 7.04
N ALA A 95 6.48 -8.19 8.29
CA ALA A 95 5.49 -9.14 8.83
C ALA A 95 4.68 -8.49 9.95
N GLU A 96 3.37 -8.64 9.86
CA GLU A 96 2.42 -8.21 10.85
C GLU A 96 2.18 -9.26 11.95
N PRO A 97 1.37 -8.96 12.98
CA PRO A 97 0.87 -9.98 13.90
C PRO A 97 0.13 -11.10 13.14
N ASN A 98 0.34 -12.36 13.50
CA ASN A 98 -0.32 -13.51 12.86
C ASN A 98 -1.86 -13.46 12.93
N SER A 99 -2.43 -12.56 13.73
CA SER A 99 -3.87 -12.34 13.86
C SER A 99 -4.43 -11.27 12.92
N THR A 100 -3.57 -10.62 12.10
CA THR A 100 -4.00 -9.60 11.15
C THR A 100 -4.90 -10.22 10.08
N PRO A 101 -6.03 -9.58 9.72
CA PRO A 101 -6.87 -10.05 8.64
C PRO A 101 -6.16 -9.91 7.28
N HIS A 102 -6.19 -10.96 6.48
CA HIS A 102 -5.69 -10.94 5.12
C HIS A 102 -6.86 -10.91 4.12
N ASP A 103 -7.37 -9.72 3.85
CA ASP A 103 -8.49 -9.50 2.93
C ASP A 103 -7.97 -9.46 1.47
N MET A 104 -7.67 -10.64 0.90
CA MET A 104 -7.17 -10.80 -0.48
C MET A 104 -8.14 -11.56 -1.36
N LEU A 105 -8.26 -11.16 -2.61
CA LEU A 105 -8.87 -11.96 -3.66
C LEU A 105 -7.92 -13.09 -4.03
N MET A 106 -8.42 -14.31 -4.11
CA MET A 106 -7.59 -15.48 -4.42
C MET A 106 -8.19 -16.31 -5.54
N ALA A 107 -7.32 -16.82 -6.42
CA ALA A 107 -7.68 -17.76 -7.46
C ALA A 107 -6.57 -18.80 -7.64
N GLN A 108 -6.92 -20.05 -7.95
CA GLN A 108 -5.94 -21.09 -8.24
C GLN A 108 -6.06 -21.55 -9.69
N LYS A 109 -4.91 -21.67 -10.36
CA LYS A 109 -4.83 -22.21 -11.72
C LYS A 109 -3.60 -23.12 -11.84
N GLY A 110 -3.81 -24.42 -11.93
CA GLY A 110 -2.74 -25.41 -11.87
C GLY A 110 -2.02 -25.35 -10.52
N GLU A 111 -0.70 -25.23 -10.54
CA GLU A 111 0.14 -25.13 -9.35
C GLU A 111 0.28 -23.71 -8.81
N TRP A 112 -0.30 -22.72 -9.48
CA TRP A 112 -0.20 -21.31 -9.12
C TRP A 112 -1.40 -20.85 -8.33
N THR A 113 -1.14 -20.19 -7.21
CA THR A 113 -2.10 -19.39 -6.44
C THR A 113 -1.90 -17.94 -6.81
N PHE A 114 -2.93 -17.31 -7.35
CA PHE A 114 -2.97 -15.89 -7.65
C PHE A 114 -3.67 -15.17 -6.51
N MET A 115 -3.09 -14.07 -6.08
CA MET A 115 -3.60 -13.23 -5.00
C MET A 115 -3.63 -11.78 -5.46
N PHE A 116 -4.62 -11.05 -4.97
CA PHE A 116 -4.74 -9.62 -5.27
C PHE A 116 -5.38 -8.90 -4.10
N HIS A 117 -4.78 -7.81 -3.69
CA HIS A 117 -5.40 -6.84 -2.80
C HIS A 117 -5.03 -5.42 -3.23
N GLY A 118 -5.76 -4.44 -2.71
CA GLY A 118 -5.54 -3.05 -3.05
C GLY A 118 -6.63 -2.16 -2.52
N VAL A 119 -6.30 -0.89 -2.42
CA VAL A 119 -7.19 0.18 -1.97
C VAL A 119 -6.93 1.44 -2.76
N GLY A 120 -7.98 2.20 -2.99
CA GLY A 120 -7.90 3.54 -3.56
C GLY A 120 -8.82 4.48 -2.82
N PHE A 121 -8.38 5.72 -2.68
CA PHE A 121 -9.10 6.80 -2.02
C PHE A 121 -9.27 7.97 -2.98
N LEU A 122 -10.44 8.58 -2.98
CA LEU A 122 -10.67 9.88 -3.57
C LEU A 122 -10.84 10.88 -2.44
N ASN A 123 -9.86 11.73 -2.25
CA ASN A 123 -9.68 12.61 -1.11
C ASN A 123 -10.09 14.05 -1.45
N SER A 124 -10.69 14.75 -0.48
CA SER A 124 -10.89 16.20 -0.48
C SER A 124 -10.32 16.75 0.82
N GLN A 125 -9.15 17.37 0.72
CA GLN A 125 -8.38 17.95 1.82
C GLN A 125 -8.62 19.44 1.89
N GLN A 126 -8.79 19.97 3.11
CA GLN A 126 -8.87 21.39 3.44
C GLN A 126 -7.99 21.67 4.65
N GLN A 127 -7.18 22.72 4.59
CA GLN A 127 -6.27 23.07 5.68
C GLN A 127 -6.38 24.55 6.03
N THR A 128 -6.22 24.86 7.31
CA THR A 128 -6.25 26.23 7.82
C THR A 128 -4.85 26.83 7.97
N GLY A 129 -4.78 28.13 8.17
CA GLY A 129 -3.54 28.86 8.36
C GLY A 129 -2.95 29.42 7.05
N PRO A 130 -1.93 30.31 7.15
CA PRO A 130 -1.32 30.95 5.98
C PRO A 130 -0.71 29.98 4.96
N ARG A 131 -0.29 28.79 5.38
CA ARG A 131 0.27 27.73 4.51
C ARG A 131 -0.70 26.57 4.27
N GLY A 132 -1.91 26.64 4.80
CA GLY A 132 -2.95 25.67 4.51
C GLY A 132 -3.34 25.73 3.02
N ALA A 133 -3.58 24.55 2.44
CA ALA A 133 -4.01 24.42 1.06
C ALA A 133 -5.16 23.43 0.92
N ASP A 134 -6.02 23.68 -0.07
CA ASP A 134 -7.15 22.81 -0.39
C ASP A 134 -6.85 22.04 -1.66
N LYS A 135 -7.16 20.73 -1.67
CA LYS A 135 -6.97 19.90 -2.86
C LYS A 135 -7.90 18.69 -2.88
N VAL A 136 -8.35 18.35 -4.10
CA VAL A 136 -8.95 17.04 -4.39
C VAL A 136 -7.92 16.21 -5.14
N PHE A 137 -7.67 14.99 -4.64
CA PHE A 137 -6.65 14.08 -5.18
C PHE A 137 -7.01 12.62 -4.89
N GLY A 138 -6.41 11.69 -5.65
CA GLY A 138 -6.53 10.26 -5.39
C GLY A 138 -5.23 9.70 -4.86
N THR A 139 -5.30 8.82 -3.86
CA THR A 139 -4.19 7.94 -3.44
C THR A 139 -4.58 6.49 -3.64
N SER A 140 -3.64 5.65 -4.02
CA SER A 140 -3.96 4.25 -4.28
C SER A 140 -2.73 3.35 -4.26
N TRP A 141 -2.97 2.08 -3.97
CA TRP A 141 -2.03 1.01 -4.26
C TRP A 141 -2.79 -0.29 -4.58
N PHE A 142 -2.20 -1.14 -5.40
CA PHE A 142 -2.72 -2.47 -5.70
C PHE A 142 -1.58 -3.46 -5.92
N MET A 143 -1.73 -4.66 -5.36
CA MET A 143 -0.68 -5.66 -5.29
C MET A 143 -1.15 -7.02 -5.84
N PRO A 144 -0.93 -7.30 -7.14
CA PRO A 144 -1.07 -8.64 -7.71
C PRO A 144 0.13 -9.52 -7.32
N MET A 145 -0.16 -10.78 -6.98
CA MET A 145 0.85 -11.79 -6.65
C MET A 145 0.52 -13.12 -7.30
N ALA A 146 1.57 -13.89 -7.60
CA ALA A 146 1.47 -15.28 -8.03
C ALA A 146 2.47 -16.12 -7.23
N GLN A 147 1.99 -17.16 -6.56
CA GLN A 147 2.79 -18.03 -5.71
C GLN A 147 2.63 -19.49 -6.12
N ARG A 148 3.71 -20.28 -6.02
CA ARG A 148 3.68 -21.72 -6.19
C ARG A 148 4.76 -22.39 -5.34
N ASP A 149 4.55 -23.64 -5.00
CA ASP A 149 5.62 -24.46 -4.44
C ASP A 149 6.68 -24.76 -5.51
N LEU A 150 7.95 -24.67 -5.13
CA LEU A 150 9.10 -24.96 -5.97
C LEU A 150 10.18 -25.69 -5.15
N GLY A 151 10.38 -26.98 -5.41
CA GLY A 151 11.29 -27.81 -4.63
C GLY A 151 10.86 -27.87 -3.16
N ASN A 152 11.78 -27.59 -2.24
CA ASN A 152 11.49 -27.55 -0.80
C ASN A 152 11.15 -26.13 -0.31
N GLY A 153 10.58 -25.31 -1.17
CA GLY A 153 10.26 -23.92 -0.86
C GLY A 153 9.05 -23.40 -1.61
N SER A 154 8.82 -22.11 -1.50
CA SER A 154 7.77 -21.37 -2.19
C SER A 154 8.38 -20.25 -3.03
N LEU A 155 7.99 -20.16 -4.29
CA LEU A 155 8.33 -19.07 -5.20
C LEU A 155 7.16 -18.12 -5.31
N THR A 156 7.38 -16.83 -5.06
CA THR A 156 6.39 -15.76 -5.23
C THR A 156 6.91 -14.70 -6.19
N VAL A 157 6.07 -14.31 -7.13
CA VAL A 157 6.25 -13.12 -7.98
C VAL A 157 5.22 -12.10 -7.52
N ARG A 158 5.66 -10.90 -7.18
CA ARG A 158 4.81 -9.84 -6.65
C ARG A 158 5.08 -8.53 -7.36
N GLY A 159 4.01 -7.81 -7.68
CA GLY A 159 4.08 -6.42 -8.12
C GLY A 159 3.19 -5.57 -7.23
N MET A 160 3.63 -4.35 -6.91
CA MET A 160 2.82 -3.33 -6.27
C MET A 160 2.89 -2.06 -7.10
N PHE A 161 1.74 -1.45 -7.31
CA PHE A 161 1.59 -0.29 -8.19
C PHE A 161 0.72 0.77 -7.55
N SER A 162 0.96 2.05 -7.92
CA SER A 162 0.11 3.17 -7.53
C SER A 162 -0.30 4.00 -8.74
N LEU A 163 -1.50 4.56 -8.70
CA LEU A 163 -1.98 5.52 -9.69
C LEU A 163 -1.79 6.98 -9.23
N ASP A 164 -1.11 7.21 -8.12
CA ASP A 164 -0.84 8.55 -7.58
C ASP A 164 -0.24 9.50 -8.63
N PRO A 165 0.71 9.08 -9.51
CA PRO A 165 1.25 9.96 -10.54
C PRO A 165 0.20 10.47 -11.55
N ALA A 166 -0.91 9.75 -11.71
CA ALA A 166 -2.03 10.16 -12.56
C ALA A 166 -3.13 10.94 -11.82
N THR A 167 -3.24 10.76 -10.51
CA THR A 167 -4.37 11.27 -9.69
C THR A 167 -3.97 12.42 -8.78
N ILE A 168 -2.68 12.60 -8.50
CA ILE A 168 -2.14 13.73 -7.75
C ILE A 168 -1.55 14.72 -8.76
N THR A 169 -2.31 15.76 -9.11
CA THR A 169 -1.84 16.80 -10.02
C THR A 169 -0.78 17.68 -9.34
N GLY A 170 0.25 18.10 -10.07
CA GLY A 170 1.37 18.87 -9.52
C GLY A 170 2.36 17.98 -8.78
N ARG A 171 3.14 18.55 -7.88
CA ARG A 171 4.26 17.90 -7.21
C ARG A 171 3.85 17.05 -5.99
N GLN A 172 2.74 17.43 -5.34
CA GLN A 172 2.40 16.94 -4.00
C GLN A 172 0.90 17.09 -3.73
N TYR A 173 0.41 16.40 -2.72
CA TYR A 173 -0.84 16.76 -2.04
C TYR A 173 -0.52 17.52 -0.74
N PRO A 174 -1.42 18.42 -0.27
CA PRO A 174 -1.14 19.24 0.90
C PRO A 174 -1.06 18.41 2.18
N GLU A 175 -0.02 18.62 2.95
CA GLU A 175 0.15 18.05 4.29
C GLU A 175 1.04 18.97 5.12
N LEU A 176 0.42 19.76 6.00
CA LEU A 176 1.12 20.73 6.83
C LEU A 176 2.25 20.09 7.64
N PHE A 177 3.40 20.75 7.66
CA PHE A 177 4.63 20.32 8.35
C PHE A 177 5.30 19.06 7.77
N GLN A 178 4.85 18.54 6.64
CA GLN A 178 5.55 17.45 5.98
C GLN A 178 6.78 17.98 5.25
N LEU A 179 7.89 17.26 5.40
CA LEU A 179 9.20 17.49 4.78
C LEU A 179 9.83 16.16 4.40
N GLY A 180 10.90 16.22 3.61
CA GLY A 180 11.82 15.11 3.45
C GLY A 180 11.96 14.61 2.03
N GLU A 181 11.50 15.38 1.03
CA GLU A 181 11.77 15.06 -0.37
C GLU A 181 12.00 16.29 -1.23
N THR A 182 12.59 16.04 -2.40
CA THR A 182 12.91 17.04 -3.42
C THR A 182 12.19 16.73 -4.72
N ALA A 183 11.64 17.74 -5.38
CA ALA A 183 11.15 17.62 -6.75
C ALA A 183 11.49 18.88 -7.55
N PHE A 184 11.99 18.68 -8.79
CA PHE A 184 12.41 19.78 -9.69
C PHE A 184 13.45 20.70 -9.07
N GLY A 185 14.39 20.11 -8.30
CA GLY A 185 15.48 20.83 -7.65
C GLY A 185 15.07 21.70 -6.46
N LYS A 186 13.88 21.50 -5.89
CA LYS A 186 13.35 22.23 -4.73
C LYS A 186 12.82 21.28 -3.68
N PRO A 187 12.95 21.61 -2.38
CA PRO A 187 12.35 20.81 -1.33
C PRO A 187 10.82 20.83 -1.46
N ILE A 188 10.19 19.70 -1.13
CA ILE A 188 8.75 19.61 -0.90
C ILE A 188 8.51 20.00 0.56
N VAL A 189 7.77 21.07 0.77
CA VAL A 189 7.41 21.59 2.09
C VAL A 189 5.90 21.72 2.19
N ASP A 190 5.34 21.36 3.35
CA ASP A 190 3.90 21.31 3.60
C ASP A 190 3.13 20.47 2.57
N GLY A 191 3.74 19.38 2.17
CA GLY A 191 3.16 18.46 1.22
C GLY A 191 3.84 17.12 1.16
N GLN A 192 3.09 16.11 0.78
CA GLN A 192 3.56 14.76 0.53
C GLN A 192 3.60 14.49 -0.97
N HIS A 193 4.71 13.95 -1.42
CA HIS A 193 4.88 13.52 -2.81
C HIS A 193 3.94 12.37 -3.19
N PRO A 194 3.58 12.20 -4.48
CA PRO A 194 2.91 11.00 -4.96
C PRO A 194 3.84 9.79 -4.87
N HIS A 195 3.30 8.62 -4.60
CA HIS A 195 4.03 7.37 -4.77
C HIS A 195 4.43 7.19 -6.25
N ASN A 196 5.48 6.42 -6.50
CA ASN A 196 5.83 6.01 -7.85
C ASN A 196 4.79 5.02 -8.39
N PHE A 197 4.61 4.96 -9.72
CA PHE A 197 3.77 3.96 -10.35
C PHE A 197 4.23 2.55 -10.00
N PHE A 198 5.54 2.28 -10.12
CA PHE A 198 6.13 1.03 -9.66
C PHE A 198 6.56 1.20 -8.20
N MET A 199 5.78 0.64 -7.27
CA MET A 199 6.12 0.62 -5.85
C MET A 199 6.94 -0.63 -5.50
N GLU A 200 6.65 -1.76 -6.16
CA GLU A 200 7.41 -3.00 -6.02
C GLU A 200 7.29 -3.87 -7.26
N LEU A 201 8.41 -4.48 -7.67
CA LEU A 201 8.48 -5.60 -8.60
C LEU A 201 9.44 -6.62 -8.00
N ALA A 202 8.93 -7.71 -7.42
CA ALA A 202 9.75 -8.59 -6.59
C ALA A 202 9.64 -10.07 -7.01
N LEU A 203 10.77 -10.75 -6.86
CA LEU A 203 10.88 -12.19 -6.84
C LEU A 203 11.28 -12.62 -5.42
N LEU A 204 10.48 -13.49 -4.80
CA LEU A 204 10.73 -14.03 -3.48
C LEU A 204 10.87 -15.56 -3.57
N TYR A 205 11.84 -16.09 -2.85
CA TYR A 205 11.98 -17.54 -2.69
C TYR A 205 12.23 -17.89 -1.22
N ASP A 206 11.31 -18.65 -0.65
CA ASP A 206 11.35 -19.07 0.74
C ASP A 206 11.66 -20.56 0.83
N TRP A 207 12.88 -20.87 1.26
CA TRP A 207 13.36 -22.22 1.38
C TRP A 207 13.10 -22.78 2.78
N LYS A 208 12.27 -23.82 2.89
CA LYS A 208 11.97 -24.51 4.14
C LYS A 208 13.13 -25.44 4.52
N LEU A 209 14.04 -24.95 5.37
CA LEU A 209 15.18 -25.72 5.85
C LEU A 209 14.77 -26.78 6.86
N ALA A 210 13.80 -26.47 7.72
CA ALA A 210 13.18 -27.38 8.69
C ALA A 210 11.74 -26.90 8.98
N LYS A 211 11.00 -27.65 9.80
CA LYS A 211 9.61 -27.32 10.16
C LYS A 211 9.44 -25.86 10.63
N ASP A 212 10.38 -25.39 11.46
CA ASP A 212 10.32 -24.08 12.12
C ASP A 212 11.44 -23.14 11.62
N THR A 213 12.06 -23.42 10.46
CA THR A 213 13.22 -22.65 9.95
C THR A 213 13.03 -22.37 8.46
N LEU A 214 13.08 -21.08 8.11
CA LEU A 214 12.92 -20.59 6.76
C LEU A 214 14.12 -19.72 6.37
N LEU A 215 14.70 -19.96 5.21
CA LEU A 215 15.65 -19.07 4.56
C LEU A 215 14.93 -18.35 3.42
N SER A 216 14.85 -17.05 3.50
CA SER A 216 14.16 -16.20 2.53
C SER A 216 15.15 -15.43 1.66
N PHE A 217 14.89 -15.38 0.38
CA PHE A 217 15.58 -14.55 -0.59
C PHE A 217 14.55 -13.63 -1.27
N TYR A 218 14.87 -12.34 -1.35
CA TYR A 218 14.07 -11.31 -2.01
C TYR A 218 14.97 -10.53 -2.96
N ALA A 219 14.50 -10.31 -4.18
CA ALA A 219 15.18 -9.47 -5.17
C ALA A 219 14.15 -8.62 -5.94
N ALA A 220 14.41 -7.34 -6.03
CA ALA A 220 13.50 -6.38 -6.65
C ALA A 220 14.26 -5.24 -7.33
N PRO A 221 14.05 -4.95 -8.62
CA PRO A 221 14.55 -3.74 -9.25
C PRO A 221 13.96 -2.46 -8.62
N VAL A 222 12.78 -2.55 -8.03
CA VAL A 222 12.17 -1.56 -7.15
C VAL A 222 11.41 -2.29 -6.06
N GLY A 223 11.56 -1.90 -4.80
CA GLY A 223 10.89 -2.56 -3.67
C GLY A 223 11.41 -2.14 -2.30
N ASP A 224 11.06 -2.91 -1.28
CA ASP A 224 11.34 -2.59 0.13
C ASP A 224 12.57 -3.33 0.65
N PRO A 225 13.62 -2.62 1.05
CA PRO A 225 14.70 -3.21 1.86
C PRO A 225 14.21 -3.53 3.28
N ALA A 226 14.99 -4.30 4.03
CA ALA A 226 14.67 -4.66 5.41
C ALA A 226 14.90 -3.47 6.38
N ILE A 227 14.03 -2.46 6.28
CA ILE A 227 14.06 -1.23 7.08
C ILE A 227 12.68 -0.98 7.68
N GLY A 228 12.68 -0.62 8.96
CA GLY A 228 11.48 -0.12 9.62
C GLY A 228 10.36 -1.15 9.80
N PRO A 229 9.24 -0.68 10.31
CA PRO A 229 8.00 -1.41 10.31
C PRO A 229 7.49 -1.56 8.88
N GLU A 230 6.38 -2.24 8.75
CA GLU A 230 5.57 -2.21 7.54
C GLU A 230 5.25 -0.77 7.12
N ALA A 231 5.36 -0.49 5.82
CA ALA A 231 5.03 0.81 5.27
C ALA A 231 3.56 1.18 5.56
N PHE A 232 3.30 2.44 5.87
CA PHE A 232 1.98 2.89 6.33
C PHE A 232 0.80 2.48 5.42
N PRO A 233 0.92 2.39 4.09
CA PRO A 233 -0.20 1.99 3.24
C PRO A 233 -0.67 0.54 3.48
N HIS A 234 0.21 -0.33 3.99
CA HIS A 234 -0.08 -1.73 4.28
C HIS A 234 -0.32 -2.01 5.77
N ARG A 235 0.08 -1.10 6.65
CA ARG A 235 0.02 -1.31 8.10
C ARG A 235 -1.43 -1.34 8.60
N VAL A 236 -1.80 -2.43 9.28
CA VAL A 236 -3.19 -2.66 9.73
C VAL A 236 -3.73 -1.55 10.64
N SER A 237 -2.87 -0.87 11.41
CA SER A 237 -3.24 0.26 12.27
C SER A 237 -3.42 1.58 11.52
N ALA A 238 -3.00 1.67 10.25
CA ALA A 238 -3.10 2.84 9.38
C ALA A 238 -4.08 2.63 8.21
N SER A 239 -4.79 1.50 8.16
CA SER A 239 -5.56 1.05 6.98
C SER A 239 -6.62 2.04 6.47
N GLU A 240 -7.04 2.99 7.30
CA GLU A 240 -8.07 3.99 6.98
C GLU A 240 -7.52 5.42 6.92
N ASP A 241 -6.31 5.67 7.42
CA ASP A 241 -5.68 6.99 7.32
C ASP A 241 -4.95 7.13 5.97
N THR A 242 -5.50 7.97 5.10
CA THR A 242 -5.03 8.09 3.71
C THR A 242 -3.76 8.94 3.56
N LEU A 243 -3.40 9.71 4.62
CA LEU A 243 -2.24 10.59 4.60
C LEU A 243 -1.00 9.85 5.14
N ALA A 244 0.16 10.20 4.61
CA ALA A 244 1.42 9.70 5.14
C ALA A 244 1.63 10.19 6.59
N PRO A 245 2.27 9.41 7.46
CA PRO A 245 2.72 9.94 8.74
C PRO A 245 3.74 11.06 8.54
N LEU A 246 3.70 12.13 9.34
CA LEU A 246 4.73 13.17 9.29
C LEU A 246 6.14 12.59 9.48
N GLY A 247 6.28 11.58 10.32
CA GLY A 247 7.55 10.94 10.63
C GLY A 247 8.01 9.88 9.62
N HIS A 248 7.29 9.65 8.51
CA HIS A 248 7.56 8.50 7.65
C HIS A 248 8.97 8.53 7.01
N HIS A 249 9.51 9.70 6.65
CA HIS A 249 10.90 9.85 6.20
C HIS A 249 11.97 9.56 7.28
N LEU A 250 11.60 9.32 8.53
CA LEU A 250 12.47 8.86 9.60
C LEU A 250 12.18 7.41 10.02
N GLN A 251 11.08 6.81 9.54
CA GLN A 251 10.57 5.51 9.98
C GLN A 251 10.55 4.45 8.88
N ASP A 252 9.94 4.76 7.73
CA ASP A 252 9.61 3.79 6.68
C ASP A 252 9.70 4.36 5.24
N SER A 253 10.22 5.57 5.04
CA SER A 253 10.26 6.24 3.73
C SER A 253 11.07 5.52 2.66
N THR A 254 11.93 4.60 3.06
CA THR A 254 12.72 3.78 2.13
C THR A 254 11.95 2.56 1.60
N HIS A 255 10.64 2.51 1.77
CA HIS A 255 9.82 1.46 1.20
C HIS A 255 9.77 1.48 -0.35
N ILE A 256 10.23 2.56 -0.99
CA ILE A 256 10.49 2.61 -2.43
C ILE A 256 11.97 2.87 -2.63
N ALA A 257 12.74 1.79 -2.70
CA ALA A 257 14.16 1.78 -3.03
C ALA A 257 14.38 0.94 -4.29
N ASP A 258 15.50 1.17 -4.97
CA ASP A 258 15.82 0.47 -6.20
C ASP A 258 16.93 -0.57 -5.98
N ASP A 259 17.00 -1.58 -6.89
CA ASP A 259 18.02 -2.64 -6.90
C ASP A 259 18.18 -3.36 -5.55
N VAL A 260 17.05 -3.72 -4.93
CA VAL A 260 17.01 -4.31 -3.59
C VAL A 260 17.28 -5.80 -3.64
N VAL A 261 18.19 -6.26 -2.78
CA VAL A 261 18.43 -7.68 -2.50
C VAL A 261 18.41 -7.89 -1.00
N THR A 262 17.56 -8.79 -0.51
CA THR A 262 17.43 -9.13 0.91
C THR A 262 17.61 -10.62 1.13
N LEU A 263 18.36 -10.98 2.17
CA LEU A 263 18.49 -12.32 2.69
C LEU A 263 17.96 -12.36 4.13
N GLY A 264 17.05 -13.31 4.42
CA GLY A 264 16.42 -13.47 5.72
C GLY A 264 16.53 -14.90 6.25
N LEU A 265 16.74 -15.04 7.55
CA LEU A 265 16.67 -16.32 8.26
C LEU A 265 15.66 -16.22 9.40
N ALA A 266 14.59 -16.99 9.29
CA ALA A 266 13.56 -17.08 10.32
C ALA A 266 13.67 -18.41 11.10
N TYR A 267 13.51 -18.32 12.42
CA TYR A 267 13.41 -19.47 13.30
C TYR A 267 12.28 -19.25 14.33
N LYS A 268 11.26 -20.09 14.25
CA LYS A 268 10.07 -20.02 15.12
C LYS A 268 9.40 -18.64 15.09
N ILE A 269 9.72 -17.81 16.08
CA ILE A 269 9.08 -16.51 16.33
C ILE A 269 9.98 -15.34 15.94
N ALA A 270 11.19 -15.56 15.48
CA ALA A 270 12.18 -14.53 15.22
C ALA A 270 12.74 -14.63 13.81
N ARG A 271 13.09 -13.47 13.20
CA ARG A 271 13.77 -13.38 11.90
C ARG A 271 14.86 -12.32 11.96
N ILE A 272 15.99 -12.60 11.33
CA ILE A 272 17.06 -11.64 11.04
C ILE A 272 17.15 -11.49 9.54
N GLU A 273 17.30 -10.26 9.06
CA GLU A 273 17.39 -9.91 7.64
C GLU A 273 18.52 -8.93 7.42
N VAL A 274 19.13 -9.02 6.24
CA VAL A 274 20.09 -8.05 5.74
C VAL A 274 19.75 -7.69 4.31
N SER A 275 19.86 -6.41 3.95
CA SER A 275 19.60 -5.93 2.60
C SER A 275 20.76 -5.09 2.08
N GLY A 276 21.02 -5.20 0.76
CA GLY A 276 21.79 -4.23 -0.02
C GLY A 276 20.85 -3.60 -1.06
N PHE A 277 20.95 -2.30 -1.30
CA PHE A 277 20.03 -1.58 -2.18
C PHE A 277 20.62 -0.24 -2.63
N HIS A 278 20.00 0.40 -3.63
CA HIS A 278 20.25 1.78 -3.98
C HIS A 278 19.40 2.68 -3.07
N GLY A 279 20.05 3.50 -2.24
CA GLY A 279 19.39 4.19 -1.11
C GLY A 279 18.99 5.64 -1.38
N ARG A 280 19.07 6.10 -2.64
CA ARG A 280 18.63 7.44 -3.01
C ARG A 280 17.11 7.51 -3.08
N GLU A 281 16.52 8.56 -2.54
CA GLU A 281 15.10 8.84 -2.67
C GLU A 281 14.69 9.03 -4.13
N PRO A 282 13.51 8.52 -4.54
CA PRO A 282 13.03 8.67 -5.90
C PRO A 282 12.87 10.16 -6.28
N ASN A 283 13.16 10.48 -7.54
CA ASN A 283 12.97 11.82 -8.07
C ASN A 283 11.53 12.06 -8.55
N GLU A 284 11.27 13.21 -9.17
CA GLU A 284 9.95 13.61 -9.69
C GLU A 284 9.41 12.76 -10.85
N HIS A 285 10.22 11.89 -11.46
CA HIS A 285 9.82 11.03 -12.59
C HIS A 285 9.12 9.75 -12.10
N ARG A 286 7.94 9.90 -11.56
CA ARG A 286 7.18 8.88 -10.81
C ARG A 286 6.69 7.68 -11.63
N TRP A 287 6.93 7.66 -12.96
CA TRP A 287 6.57 6.54 -13.85
C TRP A 287 7.75 5.61 -14.16
N GLU A 288 8.94 5.90 -13.65
CA GLU A 288 10.19 5.23 -13.98
C GLU A 288 10.73 4.44 -12.78
N ILE A 289 11.53 3.42 -13.05
CA ILE A 289 12.37 2.73 -12.06
C ILE A 289 13.76 3.36 -12.17
N GLN A 290 14.33 3.75 -11.05
CA GLN A 290 15.58 4.52 -11.01
C GLN A 290 16.74 3.66 -10.50
N ALA A 291 17.15 2.70 -11.34
CA ALA A 291 18.27 1.82 -11.02
C ALA A 291 19.55 2.60 -10.70
N GLY A 292 20.32 2.10 -9.74
CA GLY A 292 21.58 2.69 -9.30
C GLY A 292 22.56 1.67 -8.74
N ALA A 293 23.64 2.14 -8.15
CA ALA A 293 24.57 1.26 -7.45
C ALA A 293 23.96 0.77 -6.13
N ILE A 294 24.20 -0.48 -5.77
CA ILE A 294 23.92 -1.00 -4.43
C ILE A 294 24.96 -0.37 -3.47
N ASP A 295 24.65 0.77 -2.91
CA ASP A 295 25.53 1.61 -2.11
C ASP A 295 25.09 1.74 -0.64
N SER A 296 23.90 1.27 -0.35
CA SER A 296 23.25 1.35 0.95
C SER A 296 22.98 -0.06 1.50
N TRP A 297 22.85 -0.18 2.80
CA TRP A 297 22.60 -1.46 3.45
C TRP A 297 21.70 -1.30 4.67
N SER A 298 21.00 -2.37 5.03
CA SER A 298 20.22 -2.46 6.26
C SER A 298 20.33 -3.82 6.92
N ALA A 299 20.02 -3.83 8.22
CA ALA A 299 19.76 -5.05 8.98
C ALA A 299 18.50 -4.85 9.82
N ARG A 300 17.63 -5.87 9.84
CA ARG A 300 16.41 -5.87 10.63
C ARG A 300 16.28 -7.16 11.44
N PHE A 301 15.88 -7.01 12.68
CA PHE A 301 15.42 -8.09 13.55
C PHE A 301 13.92 -7.97 13.75
N THR A 302 13.15 -9.03 13.45
CA THR A 302 11.69 -9.10 13.63
C THR A 302 11.37 -10.18 14.65
N LEU A 303 10.38 -9.93 15.50
CA LEU A 303 9.93 -10.85 16.54
C LEU A 303 8.39 -10.86 16.58
N ASN A 304 7.78 -12.07 16.44
CA ASN A 304 6.36 -12.32 16.68
C ASN A 304 6.21 -13.21 17.92
N PRO A 305 6.28 -12.63 19.14
CA PRO A 305 6.34 -13.42 20.39
C PRO A 305 5.01 -14.12 20.73
N ALA A 306 3.90 -13.63 20.15
CA ALA A 306 2.58 -14.19 20.31
C ALA A 306 1.72 -13.86 19.09
N ARG A 307 0.60 -14.57 18.91
CA ARG A 307 -0.30 -14.42 17.76
C ARG A 307 -0.70 -12.96 17.47
N ASN A 308 -0.86 -12.14 18.50
CA ASN A 308 -1.37 -10.78 18.38
C ASN A 308 -0.27 -9.71 18.38
N TRP A 309 1.00 -10.09 18.37
CA TRP A 309 2.11 -9.16 18.50
C TRP A 309 3.15 -9.36 17.40
N SER A 310 3.60 -8.29 16.82
CA SER A 310 4.80 -8.19 16.00
C SER A 310 5.64 -7.02 16.47
N GLY A 311 6.95 -7.15 16.37
CA GLY A 311 7.86 -6.04 16.67
C GLY A 311 9.13 -6.15 15.84
N GLN A 312 9.79 -5.03 15.59
CA GLN A 312 11.05 -5.00 14.87
C GLN A 312 11.99 -3.95 15.42
N TYR A 313 13.27 -4.15 15.14
CA TYR A 313 14.33 -3.14 15.23
C TYR A 313 15.16 -3.22 13.95
N SER A 314 15.45 -2.05 13.35
CA SER A 314 16.33 -1.98 12.19
C SER A 314 17.41 -0.90 12.33
N ILE A 315 18.52 -1.12 11.64
CA ILE A 315 19.61 -0.17 11.47
C ILE A 315 19.98 -0.12 9.98
N THR A 316 20.15 1.09 9.45
CA THR A 316 20.34 1.30 8.03
C THR A 316 21.35 2.40 7.78
N HIS A 317 22.27 2.16 6.86
CA HIS A 317 23.13 3.19 6.29
C HIS A 317 22.61 3.54 4.88
N LEU A 318 22.20 4.80 4.72
CA LEU A 318 21.78 5.39 3.45
C LEU A 318 22.90 6.27 2.91
N THR A 319 23.32 6.00 1.69
CA THR A 319 24.35 6.79 0.99
C THR A 319 23.65 7.84 0.14
N SER A 320 23.91 9.13 0.42
CA SER A 320 23.39 10.24 -0.38
C SER A 320 21.87 10.14 -0.66
N PRO A 321 21.01 9.97 0.36
CA PRO A 321 19.57 9.78 0.13
C PRO A 321 18.91 11.02 -0.49
N GLU A 322 19.33 12.21 -0.09
CA GLU A 322 18.72 13.47 -0.46
C GLU A 322 19.36 14.06 -1.73
N GLN A 323 18.55 14.45 -2.70
CA GLN A 323 19.05 15.04 -3.96
C GLN A 323 19.78 16.37 -3.74
N LEU A 324 19.32 17.18 -2.80
CA LEU A 324 19.90 18.50 -2.51
C LEU A 324 21.18 18.44 -1.67
N PHE A 325 21.38 17.32 -0.98
CA PHE A 325 22.54 17.08 -0.10
C PHE A 325 23.34 15.84 -0.52
N PRO A 326 23.91 15.82 -1.76
CA PRO A 326 24.51 14.61 -2.33
C PRO A 326 25.76 14.12 -1.60
N ASN A 327 26.31 14.89 -0.68
CA ASN A 327 27.48 14.53 0.13
C ASN A 327 27.12 14.09 1.56
N GLU A 328 25.83 14.06 1.87
CA GLU A 328 25.34 13.58 3.16
C GLU A 328 24.93 12.10 3.09
N ASN A 329 25.29 11.39 4.16
CA ASN A 329 24.79 10.04 4.40
C ASN A 329 23.93 10.05 5.65
N THR A 330 23.03 9.09 5.75
CA THR A 330 22.14 8.98 6.90
C THR A 330 22.24 7.60 7.54
N LEU A 331 22.47 7.58 8.86
CA LEU A 331 22.25 6.39 9.68
C LEU A 331 20.84 6.45 10.24
N ARG A 332 19.96 5.57 9.75
CA ARG A 332 18.57 5.44 10.21
C ARG A 332 18.44 4.26 11.18
N MET A 333 17.78 4.48 12.29
CA MET A 333 17.42 3.44 13.25
C MET A 333 15.92 3.50 13.51
N THR A 334 15.25 2.35 13.55
CA THR A 334 13.82 2.29 13.84
C THR A 334 13.51 1.16 14.79
N ALA A 335 12.48 1.35 15.60
CA ALA A 335 11.87 0.31 16.40
C ALA A 335 10.36 0.44 16.36
N SER A 336 9.65 -0.68 16.29
CA SER A 336 8.20 -0.69 16.33
C SER A 336 7.64 -1.89 17.07
N ALA A 337 6.40 -1.74 17.54
CA ALA A 337 5.59 -2.81 18.08
C ALA A 337 4.15 -2.66 17.56
N THR A 338 3.63 -3.71 16.95
CA THR A 338 2.27 -3.77 16.43
C THR A 338 1.47 -4.81 17.22
N TYR A 339 0.31 -4.43 17.66
CA TYR A 339 -0.68 -5.28 18.30
C TYR A 339 -1.94 -5.34 17.45
N ASN A 340 -2.44 -6.52 17.15
CA ASN A 340 -3.74 -6.71 16.51
C ASN A 340 -4.57 -7.73 17.28
N LYS A 341 -5.82 -7.40 17.57
CA LYS A 341 -6.76 -8.26 18.27
C LYS A 341 -8.04 -8.43 17.47
N PRO A 342 -8.33 -9.64 16.97
CA PRO A 342 -9.65 -9.96 16.43
C PRO A 342 -10.74 -9.78 17.50
N LEU A 343 -11.83 -9.12 17.15
CA LEU A 343 -12.99 -8.90 18.02
C LEU A 343 -14.03 -9.99 17.74
N ARG A 344 -14.45 -10.70 18.78
CA ARG A 344 -15.33 -11.88 18.67
C ARG A 344 -14.81 -12.88 17.61
N ASP A 345 -13.53 -13.25 17.73
CA ASP A 345 -12.84 -14.14 16.80
C ASP A 345 -12.90 -13.68 15.33
N GLY A 346 -12.88 -12.35 15.11
CA GLY A 346 -12.95 -11.73 13.78
C GLY A 346 -14.39 -11.47 13.27
N ALA A 347 -15.40 -12.08 13.88
CA ALA A 347 -16.79 -11.93 13.44
C ALA A 347 -17.37 -10.52 13.61
N TRP A 348 -16.69 -9.65 14.37
CA TRP A 348 -17.15 -8.29 14.64
C TRP A 348 -16.16 -7.22 14.14
N GLY A 349 -14.96 -7.62 13.75
CA GLY A 349 -13.86 -6.78 13.28
C GLY A 349 -12.55 -7.08 14.01
N ASN A 350 -11.68 -6.09 14.08
CA ASN A 350 -10.41 -6.16 14.80
C ASN A 350 -10.02 -4.81 15.38
N TRP A 351 -9.08 -4.81 16.30
CA TRP A 351 -8.44 -3.63 16.85
C TRP A 351 -6.93 -3.75 16.69
N ALA A 352 -6.34 -2.82 15.97
CA ALA A 352 -4.90 -2.77 15.74
C ALA A 352 -4.29 -1.49 16.29
N THR A 353 -3.08 -1.58 16.83
CA THR A 353 -2.32 -0.43 17.34
C THR A 353 -0.85 -0.64 17.03
N THR A 354 -0.19 0.39 16.49
CA THR A 354 1.26 0.38 16.25
C THR A 354 1.92 1.57 16.95
N LEU A 355 3.05 1.29 17.57
CA LEU A 355 3.97 2.28 18.11
C LEU A 355 5.24 2.24 17.28
N VAL A 356 5.73 3.39 16.83
CA VAL A 356 6.98 3.50 16.05
C VAL A 356 7.86 4.59 16.62
N TRP A 357 9.14 4.29 16.76
CA TRP A 357 10.22 5.25 16.91
C TRP A 357 11.11 5.19 15.69
N GLY A 358 11.47 6.36 15.15
CA GLY A 358 12.46 6.51 14.09
C GLY A 358 13.49 7.56 14.44
N ARG A 359 14.73 7.35 13.97
CA ARG A 359 15.84 8.26 14.19
C ARG A 359 16.76 8.29 12.98
N ASN A 360 17.00 9.48 12.45
CA ASN A 360 18.05 9.74 11.48
C ASN A 360 19.23 10.45 12.17
N ARG A 361 20.44 10.05 11.80
CA ARG A 361 21.69 10.77 12.13
C ARG A 361 22.42 11.04 10.84
N THR A 362 22.59 12.31 10.50
CA THR A 362 23.31 12.73 9.30
C THR A 362 24.83 12.64 9.46
N SER A 363 25.56 12.61 8.37
CA SER A 363 27.01 12.62 8.31
C SER A 363 27.42 13.47 7.09
N PRO A 364 28.36 14.44 7.22
CA PRO A 364 29.31 14.61 8.32
C PRO A 364 28.81 15.38 9.57
N ASP A 365 27.69 16.12 9.47
CA ASP A 365 27.32 17.11 10.50
C ASP A 365 26.82 16.49 11.82
N ALA A 366 26.52 15.17 11.81
CA ALA A 366 26.06 14.39 12.97
C ALA A 366 24.77 14.92 13.61
N GLU A 367 23.91 15.60 12.85
CA GLU A 367 22.61 16.05 13.30
C GLU A 367 21.67 14.86 13.56
N ILE A 368 20.81 15.00 14.54
CA ILE A 368 19.94 13.91 15.00
C ILE A 368 18.48 14.38 14.97
N PHE A 369 17.64 13.64 14.22
CA PHE A 369 16.20 13.86 14.13
C PHE A 369 15.47 12.62 14.62
N ASN A 370 14.47 12.82 15.47
CA ASN A 370 13.63 11.73 15.98
C ASN A 370 12.18 11.93 15.56
N SER A 371 11.51 10.81 15.41
CA SER A 371 10.07 10.75 15.26
C SER A 371 9.47 9.66 16.15
N TYR A 372 8.30 9.95 16.69
CA TYR A 372 7.51 9.05 17.51
C TYR A 372 6.09 9.04 16.94
N LEU A 373 5.53 7.85 16.79
CA LEU A 373 4.18 7.64 16.26
C LEU A 373 3.46 6.62 17.14
N ALA A 374 2.21 6.93 17.45
CA ALA A 374 1.24 5.98 17.98
C ALA A 374 -0.02 6.07 17.12
N GLU A 375 -0.39 4.98 16.45
CA GLU A 375 -1.60 4.93 15.64
C GLU A 375 -2.43 3.71 15.99
N SER A 376 -3.74 3.84 15.83
CA SER A 376 -4.68 2.79 16.17
C SER A 376 -5.91 2.86 15.28
N THR A 377 -6.32 1.69 14.75
CA THR A 377 -7.57 1.53 13.99
C THR A 377 -8.40 0.44 14.62
N ALA A 378 -9.67 0.70 14.84
CA ALA A 378 -10.67 -0.26 15.28
C ALA A 378 -11.72 -0.44 14.18
N ARG A 379 -11.81 -1.65 13.60
CA ARG A 379 -12.96 -2.10 12.81
C ARG A 379 -13.98 -2.73 13.76
N PHE A 380 -15.22 -2.30 13.73
CA PHE A 380 -16.28 -2.83 14.60
C PHE A 380 -17.62 -2.92 13.87
N ALA A 381 -18.46 -3.85 14.33
CA ALA A 381 -19.73 -4.18 13.68
C ALA A 381 -19.60 -4.41 12.17
N ASN A 382 -18.44 -4.92 11.73
CA ASN A 382 -18.04 -5.28 10.36
C ASN A 382 -17.97 -4.14 9.33
N HIS A 383 -18.56 -2.98 9.61
CA HIS A 383 -18.74 -1.90 8.63
C HIS A 383 -18.29 -0.54 9.12
N ASN A 384 -17.80 -0.42 10.35
CA ASN A 384 -17.39 0.85 10.91
C ASN A 384 -15.92 0.81 11.25
N TYR A 385 -15.20 1.87 10.92
CA TYR A 385 -13.83 2.07 11.30
C TYR A 385 -13.69 3.38 12.05
N ALA A 386 -12.93 3.36 13.12
CA ALA A 386 -12.51 4.56 13.83
C ALA A 386 -11.01 4.47 14.06
N TRP A 387 -10.29 5.55 13.81
CA TRP A 387 -8.84 5.59 13.96
C TRP A 387 -8.35 6.86 14.63
N THR A 388 -7.13 6.76 15.13
CA THR A 388 -6.37 7.90 15.63
C THR A 388 -4.89 7.71 15.31
N ARG A 389 -4.19 8.82 15.05
CA ARG A 389 -2.74 8.87 14.91
C ARG A 389 -2.21 10.04 15.73
N ILE A 390 -1.21 9.78 16.55
CA ILE A 390 -0.53 10.77 17.37
C ILE A 390 0.95 10.75 16.96
N GLU A 391 1.47 11.88 16.57
CA GLU A 391 2.83 12.03 16.08
C GLU A 391 3.58 13.10 16.87
N ASN A 392 4.89 12.89 16.99
CA ASN A 392 5.81 13.85 17.57
C ASN A 392 7.12 13.75 16.79
N VAL A 393 7.43 14.76 15.96
CA VAL A 393 8.49 14.68 14.96
C VAL A 393 9.38 15.92 15.00
N ASP A 394 10.69 15.70 14.89
CA ASP A 394 11.67 16.77 14.71
C ASP A 394 11.61 17.27 13.26
N ARG A 395 11.65 18.60 13.06
CA ARG A 395 11.61 19.28 11.77
C ARG A 395 12.76 20.26 11.62
N THR A 396 13.20 20.41 10.38
CA THR A 396 14.30 21.27 9.99
C THR A 396 13.84 22.68 9.64
N ASN A 397 14.79 23.59 9.44
CA ASN A 397 14.50 24.96 9.01
C ASN A 397 14.04 25.06 7.55
N GLU A 398 13.95 23.98 6.81
CA GLU A 398 13.24 23.92 5.51
C GLU A 398 11.79 24.41 5.61
N LEU A 399 11.13 24.22 6.75
CA LEU A 399 9.80 24.77 7.01
C LEU A 399 9.71 26.28 6.76
N LEU A 400 10.81 27.01 6.88
CA LEU A 400 10.85 28.45 6.64
C LEU A 400 10.96 28.79 5.14
N LEU A 401 11.53 27.92 4.34
CA LEU A 401 11.76 28.13 2.91
C LEU A 401 10.47 28.04 2.09
N GLY A 402 9.57 27.12 2.43
CA GLY A 402 8.44 26.79 1.61
C GLY A 402 8.91 26.33 0.22
N GLU A 403 8.31 26.85 -0.85
CA GLU A 403 8.73 26.55 -2.23
C GLU A 403 9.86 27.47 -2.76
N ASN A 404 10.47 28.26 -1.90
CA ASN A 404 11.54 29.16 -2.32
C ASN A 404 12.81 28.37 -2.70
N PRO A 405 13.63 28.88 -3.63
CA PRO A 405 14.94 28.30 -3.89
C PRO A 405 15.79 28.23 -2.63
N ILE A 406 16.55 27.14 -2.48
CA ILE A 406 17.50 27.01 -1.38
C ILE A 406 18.56 28.11 -1.50
N PRO A 407 18.78 28.92 -0.46
CA PRO A 407 19.82 29.94 -0.47
C PRO A 407 21.23 29.33 -0.59
N PRO A 408 22.18 30.00 -1.26
CA PRO A 408 23.55 29.54 -1.29
C PRO A 408 24.11 29.34 0.12
N GLY A 409 24.71 28.18 0.38
CA GLY A 409 25.26 27.83 1.70
C GLY A 409 24.21 27.46 2.76
N PHE A 410 22.94 27.27 2.35
CA PHE A 410 21.93 26.74 3.25
C PHE A 410 22.35 25.37 3.79
N GLN A 411 22.17 25.18 5.08
CA GLN A 411 22.33 23.90 5.75
C GLN A 411 21.07 23.61 6.54
N GLU A 412 20.55 22.41 6.33
CA GLU A 412 19.42 21.90 7.07
C GLU A 412 19.77 21.75 8.56
N ARG A 413 18.91 22.24 9.45
CA ARG A 413 19.16 22.22 10.89
C ARG A 413 17.86 21.95 11.65
N PHE A 414 17.96 21.29 12.78
CA PHE A 414 16.85 21.15 13.70
C PHE A 414 16.29 22.53 14.06
N LEU A 415 14.99 22.69 13.90
CA LEU A 415 14.28 23.94 14.19
C LEU A 415 13.17 23.74 15.22
N ALA A 416 12.34 22.71 15.05
CA ALA A 416 11.09 22.57 15.78
C ALA A 416 10.72 21.12 16.01
N ARG A 417 9.98 20.89 17.09
CA ARG A 417 9.26 19.64 17.33
C ARG A 417 7.78 19.86 17.07
N ILE A 418 7.25 19.17 16.06
CA ILE A 418 5.86 19.26 15.65
C ILE A 418 5.09 18.08 16.23
N GLN A 419 3.87 18.34 16.66
CA GLN A 419 2.93 17.31 17.08
C GLN A 419 1.68 17.37 16.19
N ALA A 420 1.21 16.19 15.78
CA ALA A 420 -0.04 16.04 15.06
C ALA A 420 -0.95 15.04 15.76
N TYR A 421 -2.24 15.35 15.79
CA TYR A 421 -3.27 14.54 16.42
C TYR A 421 -4.41 14.35 15.43
N THR A 422 -4.47 13.15 14.83
CA THR A 422 -5.48 12.79 13.84
C THR A 422 -6.54 11.89 14.45
N PHE A 423 -7.81 12.14 14.09
CA PHE A 423 -8.96 11.32 14.47
C PHE A 423 -9.86 11.18 13.25
N GLY A 424 -10.28 9.97 12.97
CA GLY A 424 -11.10 9.69 11.82
C GLY A 424 -12.16 8.62 12.06
N TYR A 425 -13.13 8.60 11.16
CA TYR A 425 -14.20 7.61 11.11
C TYR A 425 -14.67 7.41 9.68
N ASP A 426 -14.98 6.16 9.32
CA ASP A 426 -15.71 5.83 8.11
C ASP A 426 -16.76 4.74 8.32
N HIS A 427 -17.67 4.68 7.36
CA HIS A 427 -18.66 3.62 7.27
C HIS A 427 -18.57 2.95 5.90
N GLU A 428 -18.56 1.61 5.93
CA GLU A 428 -18.37 0.73 4.77
C GLU A 428 -19.71 0.18 4.27
N TRP A 429 -19.83 0.10 2.93
CA TRP A 429 -20.92 -0.58 2.23
C TRP A 429 -20.37 -1.53 1.17
N ASN A 430 -21.03 -2.67 0.98
CA ASN A 430 -20.64 -3.71 0.04
C ASN A 430 -21.67 -3.84 -1.09
N PHE A 431 -21.85 -2.76 -1.88
CA PHE A 431 -22.81 -2.75 -3.00
C PHE A 431 -22.32 -3.48 -4.25
N ILE A 432 -20.99 -3.55 -4.42
CA ILE A 432 -20.35 -4.14 -5.59
C ILE A 432 -19.65 -5.42 -5.15
N ARG A 433 -19.88 -6.49 -5.88
CA ARG A 433 -19.20 -7.76 -5.60
C ARG A 433 -17.67 -7.55 -5.65
N HIS A 434 -16.97 -8.08 -4.65
CA HIS A 434 -15.50 -7.96 -4.50
C HIS A 434 -14.95 -6.54 -4.31
N VAL A 435 -15.80 -5.56 -4.07
CA VAL A 435 -15.37 -4.19 -3.76
C VAL A 435 -16.13 -3.68 -2.54
N SER A 436 -15.38 -3.37 -1.49
CA SER A 436 -15.89 -2.57 -0.38
C SER A 436 -15.77 -1.09 -0.73
N THR A 437 -16.83 -0.35 -0.51
CA THR A 437 -16.84 1.11 -0.64
C THR A 437 -17.11 1.74 0.73
N ALA A 438 -16.42 2.83 1.06
CA ALA A 438 -16.69 3.57 2.28
C ALA A 438 -16.69 5.07 2.02
N PHE A 439 -17.43 5.79 2.85
CA PHE A 439 -17.33 7.23 2.99
C PHE A 439 -16.85 7.55 4.40
N GLY A 440 -15.85 8.39 4.48
CA GLY A 440 -15.25 8.74 5.75
C GLY A 440 -14.59 10.11 5.74
N GLY A 441 -13.99 10.43 6.87
CA GLY A 441 -13.23 11.64 7.03
C GLY A 441 -12.42 11.65 8.29
N GLN A 442 -11.45 12.54 8.34
CA GLN A 442 -10.60 12.79 9.49
C GLN A 442 -10.34 14.26 9.67
N TYR A 443 -9.96 14.62 10.88
CA TYR A 443 -9.39 15.92 11.17
C TYR A 443 -8.06 15.76 11.90
N THR A 444 -7.13 16.67 11.60
CA THR A 444 -5.79 16.69 12.20
C THR A 444 -5.57 18.05 12.86
N LEU A 445 -5.19 18.03 14.13
CA LEU A 445 -4.78 19.19 14.89
C LEU A 445 -3.25 19.21 14.99
N TYR A 446 -2.64 20.36 14.72
CA TYR A 446 -1.19 20.50 14.81
C TYR A 446 -0.81 21.40 15.97
N THR A 447 0.31 21.06 16.63
CA THR A 447 0.96 21.89 17.63
C THR A 447 2.40 22.12 17.21
N ALA A 448 2.78 23.37 17.08
CA ALA A 448 4.13 23.80 16.70
C ALA A 448 4.65 24.82 17.73
N PRO A 449 5.99 25.07 17.83
CA PRO A 449 6.53 26.16 18.61
C PRO A 449 5.97 27.51 18.18
N ALA A 450 5.70 28.42 19.13
CA ALA A 450 5.15 29.75 18.85
C ALA A 450 6.01 30.59 17.88
N SER A 451 7.30 30.26 17.70
CA SER A 451 8.14 30.89 16.68
C SER A 451 7.67 30.66 15.25
N LEU A 452 6.85 29.62 15.01
CA LEU A 452 6.25 29.32 13.71
C LEU A 452 4.85 29.93 13.52
N ASP A 453 4.24 30.52 14.55
CA ASP A 453 2.89 31.12 14.46
C ASP A 453 2.75 32.17 13.34
N PRO A 454 3.75 33.04 13.04
CA PRO A 454 3.64 33.98 11.93
C PRO A 454 3.52 33.32 10.55
N ILE A 455 3.98 32.05 10.43
CA ILE A 455 4.04 31.30 9.18
C ILE A 455 2.84 30.36 9.04
N TYR A 456 2.46 29.68 10.12
CA TYR A 456 1.44 28.62 10.11
C TYR A 456 0.12 29.04 10.79
N GLY A 457 0.12 30.09 11.59
CA GLY A 457 -0.95 30.40 12.53
C GLY A 457 -0.77 29.64 13.84
N SER A 458 -1.44 30.09 14.91
CA SER A 458 -1.29 29.52 16.26
C SER A 458 -1.92 28.13 16.44
N HIS A 459 -2.89 27.77 15.59
CA HIS A 459 -3.63 26.50 15.68
C HIS A 459 -3.98 25.98 14.29
N PRO A 460 -2.99 25.58 13.48
CA PRO A 460 -3.26 25.02 12.17
C PRO A 460 -3.97 23.67 12.30
N MET A 461 -4.89 23.39 11.38
CA MET A 461 -5.66 22.15 11.33
C MET A 461 -5.93 21.72 9.90
N GLY A 462 -6.15 20.43 9.70
CA GLY A 462 -6.60 19.84 8.45
C GLY A 462 -7.90 19.07 8.63
N VAL A 463 -8.77 19.12 7.63
CA VAL A 463 -9.98 18.29 7.51
C VAL A 463 -9.90 17.57 6.16
N LEU A 464 -10.04 16.26 6.19
CA LEU A 464 -10.07 15.43 4.99
C LEU A 464 -11.35 14.60 4.99
N THR A 465 -12.04 14.58 3.84
CA THR A 465 -13.13 13.65 3.56
C THR A 465 -12.77 12.78 2.37
N PHE A 466 -13.21 11.52 2.35
CA PHE A 466 -12.85 10.61 1.28
C PHE A 466 -13.94 9.61 0.91
N LEU A 467 -13.81 9.09 -0.31
CA LEU A 467 -14.43 7.84 -0.75
C LEU A 467 -13.32 6.79 -0.86
N ARG A 468 -13.49 5.65 -0.20
CA ARG A 468 -12.58 4.50 -0.26
C ARG A 468 -13.17 3.39 -1.12
N PHE A 469 -12.30 2.74 -1.90
CA PHE A 469 -12.60 1.52 -2.65
C PHE A 469 -11.53 0.48 -2.33
N ARG A 470 -11.91 -0.67 -1.76
CA ARG A 470 -11.00 -1.74 -1.38
C ARG A 470 -11.42 -3.06 -2.00
N ALA A 471 -10.45 -3.81 -2.55
CA ALA A 471 -10.67 -5.17 -3.00
C ALA A 471 -10.90 -6.09 -1.80
N ILE A 472 -11.99 -6.86 -1.82
CA ILE A 472 -12.35 -7.79 -0.74
C ILE A 472 -12.81 -9.14 -1.30
N PRO A 473 -12.62 -10.26 -0.56
CA PRO A 473 -13.25 -11.52 -0.89
C PRO A 473 -14.77 -11.37 -0.97
N SER A 474 -15.42 -12.18 -1.80
CA SER A 474 -16.89 -12.17 -1.87
C SER A 474 -17.47 -12.52 -0.49
N GLN A 475 -18.17 -11.60 0.12
CA GLN A 475 -18.98 -11.91 1.30
C GLN A 475 -20.18 -12.77 0.84
N LYS A 476 -20.42 -13.87 1.55
CA LYS A 476 -21.57 -14.76 1.32
C LYS A 476 -22.83 -14.16 1.92
#